data_12a1d06087ed2add5d0cdaee90ad63c6
#
_entry.id   12a1d06087ed2add5d0cdaee90ad63c6
#
_cell.length_a   1.000
_cell.length_b   1.000
_cell.length_c   1.000
_cell.angle_alpha   90.00
_cell.angle_beta   90.00
_cell.angle_gamma   90.00
#
_symmetry.space_group_name_H-M   'P 1'
#
loop_
_entity.id
_entity.type
_entity.pdbx_description
1 polymer ?
#
loop_
_entity_poly.entity_id
_entity_poly.type
_entity_poly.pdbx_seq_one_letter_code
_entity_poly.pdbx_strand_id
1 'polypeptide(L)'
;CADIIVAGQKSGHVHALDPDRAGAVIWQRRLSQGTSNGGIHWGVAASQDTVWVTVADPPRQRKGYVPKPGIHALDLASGDIRWSRLVERGCDFDPAASPRIGLVAMQDATPEDLWPDCSFYYGHSAAPLQANGVLYAGALDGTLRLLDAATGTVLRTIETAREYTSINGVPGHGGAIDLSGVVVDGSRLFVYSGYGMFGQMPGNVLLAFELTR
;
A
#
# COMPACT_ATOMS: atom_id res chain seq x y z
N CYS A 1 -15.38 14.49 -23.13
CA CYS A 1 -14.42 14.22 -22.06
C CYS A 1 -13.12 13.80 -22.72
N ALA A 2 -12.00 14.39 -22.34
CA ALA A 2 -10.69 13.93 -22.78
C ALA A 2 -10.28 12.71 -21.93
N ASP A 3 -9.71 11.70 -22.55
CA ASP A 3 -9.16 10.57 -21.83
C ASP A 3 -7.83 10.99 -21.13
N ILE A 4 -7.60 10.46 -19.95
CA ILE A 4 -6.40 10.73 -19.18
C ILE A 4 -5.80 9.40 -18.71
N ILE A 5 -4.50 9.21 -18.98
CA ILE A 5 -3.73 8.08 -18.41
C ILE A 5 -3.01 8.58 -17.16
N VAL A 6 -3.22 7.91 -16.04
CA VAL A 6 -2.50 8.21 -14.79
C VAL A 6 -1.47 7.13 -14.52
N ALA A 7 -0.24 7.54 -14.27
CA ALA A 7 0.88 6.65 -13.98
C ALA A 7 1.65 7.08 -12.73
N GLY A 8 1.86 6.14 -11.82
CA GLY A 8 2.71 6.30 -10.65
C GLY A 8 4.13 5.77 -10.90
N GLN A 9 5.12 6.36 -10.27
CA GLN A 9 6.52 5.96 -10.38
C GLN A 9 7.17 5.73 -9.02
N LYS A 10 8.16 4.83 -8.99
CA LYS A 10 9.02 4.61 -7.82
C LYS A 10 9.81 5.86 -7.38
N SER A 11 9.95 6.84 -8.25
CA SER A 11 10.50 8.18 -7.93
C SER A 11 9.60 9.02 -7.02
N GLY A 12 8.40 8.53 -6.71
CA GLY A 12 7.39 9.25 -5.92
C GLY A 12 6.57 10.26 -6.73
N HIS A 13 6.67 10.22 -8.07
CA HIS A 13 5.89 11.07 -8.95
C HIS A 13 4.63 10.36 -9.44
N VAL A 14 3.56 11.11 -9.59
CA VAL A 14 2.36 10.77 -10.34
C VAL A 14 2.32 11.66 -11.57
N HIS A 15 2.00 11.09 -12.71
CA HIS A 15 1.83 11.79 -13.98
C HIS A 15 0.42 11.58 -14.51
N ALA A 16 -0.19 12.62 -15.02
CA ALA A 16 -1.33 12.52 -15.91
C ALA A 16 -0.87 12.83 -17.34
N LEU A 17 -1.22 11.95 -18.25
CA LEU A 17 -0.78 11.97 -19.63
C LEU A 17 -1.98 12.03 -20.55
N ASP A 18 -1.85 12.77 -21.65
CA ASP A 18 -2.83 12.89 -22.71
C ASP A 18 -2.57 11.82 -23.79
N PRO A 19 -3.41 10.78 -23.93
CA PRO A 19 -3.22 9.74 -24.93
C PRO A 19 -3.35 10.25 -26.37
N ASP A 20 -4.19 11.27 -26.59
CA ASP A 20 -4.45 11.84 -27.92
C ASP A 20 -3.32 12.75 -28.40
N ARG A 21 -2.42 13.16 -27.49
CA ARG A 21 -1.22 13.95 -27.78
C ARG A 21 0.06 13.18 -27.50
N ALA A 22 0.09 11.90 -27.91
CA ALA A 22 1.27 11.04 -27.82
C ALA A 22 1.84 10.93 -26.38
N GLY A 23 0.98 10.97 -25.36
CA GLY A 23 1.40 10.89 -23.97
C GLY A 23 1.99 12.19 -23.41
N ALA A 24 1.64 13.32 -23.98
CA ALA A 24 2.05 14.63 -23.45
C ALA A 24 1.61 14.77 -21.98
N VAL A 25 2.52 15.25 -21.13
CA VAL A 25 2.23 15.45 -19.69
C VAL A 25 1.21 16.57 -19.53
N ILE A 26 0.06 16.26 -18.93
CA ILE A 26 -0.97 17.24 -18.54
C ILE A 26 -0.53 17.88 -17.22
N TRP A 27 -0.23 17.04 -16.22
CA TRP A 27 0.33 17.48 -14.95
C TRP A 27 1.25 16.41 -14.35
N GLN A 28 2.08 16.83 -13.42
CA GLN A 28 2.98 15.98 -12.63
C GLN A 28 2.95 16.42 -11.18
N ARG A 29 2.83 15.47 -10.26
CA ARG A 29 2.87 15.73 -8.82
C ARG A 29 3.87 14.81 -8.13
N ARG A 30 4.73 15.37 -7.29
CA ARG A 30 5.63 14.59 -6.44
C ARG A 30 5.04 14.43 -5.04
N LEU A 31 4.89 13.17 -4.59
CA LEU A 31 4.32 12.82 -3.28
C LEU A 31 5.38 12.35 -2.28
N SER A 32 6.49 11.79 -2.76
CA SER A 32 7.62 11.34 -1.91
C SER A 32 8.96 11.56 -2.60
N GLN A 33 10.05 11.26 -1.91
CA GLN A 33 11.38 11.31 -2.52
C GLN A 33 11.67 10.08 -3.40
N GLY A 34 10.88 9.03 -3.25
CA GLY A 34 11.01 7.79 -4.00
C GLY A 34 12.21 6.95 -3.61
N THR A 35 12.12 5.66 -3.87
CA THR A 35 13.20 4.69 -3.62
C THR A 35 13.06 3.47 -4.53
N SER A 36 14.06 2.59 -4.57
CA SER A 36 13.94 1.31 -5.30
C SER A 36 12.80 0.42 -4.77
N ASN A 37 12.54 0.49 -3.45
CA ASN A 37 11.48 -0.26 -2.76
C ASN A 37 10.41 0.67 -2.16
N GLY A 38 10.31 1.91 -2.64
CA GLY A 38 9.36 2.92 -2.21
C GLY A 38 8.76 3.67 -3.39
N GLY A 39 8.10 4.78 -3.10
CA GLY A 39 7.34 5.54 -4.08
C GLY A 39 5.98 4.90 -4.37
N ILE A 40 5.53 4.98 -5.61
CA ILE A 40 4.25 4.44 -6.06
C ILE A 40 4.54 3.19 -6.88
N HIS A 41 4.08 2.04 -6.41
CA HIS A 41 4.53 0.75 -6.92
C HIS A 41 3.55 0.10 -7.90
N TRP A 42 2.37 -0.27 -7.40
CA TRP A 42 1.53 -1.27 -8.08
C TRP A 42 0.35 -0.68 -8.81
N GLY A 43 0.14 0.59 -8.69
CA GLY A 43 -0.94 1.28 -9.38
C GLY A 43 -1.64 2.34 -8.55
N VAL A 44 -2.68 2.88 -9.13
CA VAL A 44 -3.54 3.91 -8.54
C VAL A 44 -5.00 3.52 -8.77
N ALA A 45 -5.91 4.03 -7.93
CA ALA A 45 -7.33 3.99 -8.22
C ALA A 45 -7.77 5.34 -8.79
N ALA A 46 -8.76 5.35 -9.67
CA ALA A 46 -9.30 6.58 -10.23
C ALA A 46 -10.81 6.53 -10.38
N SER A 47 -11.45 7.69 -10.28
CA SER A 47 -12.82 7.95 -10.67
C SER A 47 -12.87 8.99 -11.79
N GLN A 48 -14.03 9.56 -12.04
CA GLN A 48 -14.20 10.62 -13.04
C GLN A 48 -13.48 11.94 -12.67
N ASP A 49 -13.17 12.16 -11.40
CA ASP A 49 -12.63 13.42 -10.89
C ASP A 49 -11.49 13.29 -9.88
N THR A 50 -11.23 12.09 -9.41
CA THR A 50 -10.25 11.85 -8.32
C THR A 50 -9.33 10.69 -8.65
N VAL A 51 -8.06 10.84 -8.30
CA VAL A 51 -7.05 9.78 -8.30
C VAL A 51 -6.61 9.50 -6.87
N TRP A 52 -6.67 8.25 -6.43
CA TRP A 52 -6.13 7.82 -5.14
C TRP A 52 -4.82 7.10 -5.33
N VAL A 53 -3.83 7.55 -4.59
CA VAL A 53 -2.45 7.10 -4.72
C VAL A 53 -1.94 6.63 -3.38
N THR A 54 -1.39 5.43 -3.35
CA THR A 54 -0.68 4.88 -2.20
C THR A 54 0.81 5.06 -2.38
N VAL A 55 1.50 5.39 -1.29
CA VAL A 55 2.94 5.65 -1.26
C VAL A 55 3.60 4.78 -0.20
N ALA A 56 4.54 3.96 -0.62
CA ALA A 56 5.52 3.35 0.25
C ALA A 56 6.78 4.23 0.27
N ASP A 57 7.27 4.56 1.45
CA ASP A 57 8.44 5.43 1.59
C ASP A 57 9.28 4.96 2.79
N PRO A 58 9.99 3.80 2.65
CA PRO A 58 10.76 3.22 3.74
C PRO A 58 11.90 4.16 4.17
N PRO A 59 12.30 4.13 5.45
CA PRO A 59 13.41 4.91 5.96
C PRO A 59 14.70 4.61 5.19
N ARG A 60 15.54 5.61 5.04
CA ARG A 60 16.87 5.47 4.43
C ARG A 60 17.92 6.07 5.33
N GLN A 61 19.12 5.48 5.31
CA GLN A 61 20.32 6.03 5.96
C GLN A 61 20.88 7.20 5.14
N ARG A 62 20.06 8.21 4.85
CA ARG A 62 20.47 9.43 4.18
C ARG A 62 20.19 10.62 5.06
N LYS A 63 21.23 11.43 5.32
CA LYS A 63 21.08 12.65 6.14
C LYS A 63 19.98 13.56 5.58
N GLY A 64 19.06 13.95 6.44
CA GLY A 64 17.94 14.83 6.08
C GLY A 64 16.79 14.15 5.33
N TYR A 65 16.82 12.81 5.18
CA TYR A 65 15.70 12.09 4.60
C TYR A 65 14.60 11.88 5.65
N VAL A 66 13.41 12.35 5.33
CA VAL A 66 12.20 12.14 6.15
C VAL A 66 11.19 11.34 5.33
N PRO A 67 10.90 10.08 5.71
CA PRO A 67 9.89 9.27 5.04
C PRO A 67 8.51 9.92 5.10
N LYS A 68 7.76 9.81 4.03
CA LYS A 68 6.37 10.30 3.92
C LYS A 68 5.46 9.26 3.26
N PRO A 69 5.38 8.03 3.81
CA PRO A 69 4.45 7.04 3.30
C PRO A 69 3.02 7.47 3.62
N GLY A 70 2.09 7.09 2.77
CA GLY A 70 0.70 7.47 3.00
C GLY A 70 -0.24 7.20 1.84
N ILE A 71 -1.41 7.79 1.96
CA ILE A 71 -2.48 7.76 0.95
C ILE A 71 -2.82 9.20 0.59
N HIS A 72 -2.98 9.46 -0.69
CA HIS A 72 -3.30 10.78 -1.20
C HIS A 72 -4.46 10.69 -2.17
N ALA A 73 -5.40 11.63 -2.12
CA ALA A 73 -6.37 11.88 -3.17
C ALA A 73 -5.98 13.13 -3.93
N LEU A 74 -5.93 13.02 -5.24
CA LEU A 74 -5.59 14.10 -6.14
C LEU A 74 -6.79 14.43 -7.03
N ASP A 75 -6.96 15.68 -7.38
CA ASP A 75 -7.85 16.08 -8.44
C ASP A 75 -7.35 15.54 -9.79
N LEU A 76 -8.19 14.83 -10.53
CA LEU A 76 -7.79 14.18 -11.78
C LEU A 76 -7.38 15.19 -12.85
N ALA A 77 -8.02 16.37 -12.90
CA ALA A 77 -7.76 17.35 -13.93
C ALA A 77 -6.50 18.19 -13.69
N SER A 78 -6.22 18.53 -12.41
CA SER A 78 -5.12 19.44 -12.04
C SER A 78 -3.95 18.77 -11.33
N GLY A 79 -4.13 17.58 -10.76
CA GLY A 79 -3.15 16.93 -9.88
C GLY A 79 -3.03 17.60 -8.51
N ASP A 80 -3.94 18.49 -8.14
CA ASP A 80 -3.92 19.10 -6.83
C ASP A 80 -4.36 18.13 -5.75
N ILE A 81 -3.70 18.21 -4.59
CA ILE A 81 -4.00 17.32 -3.46
C ILE A 81 -5.33 17.75 -2.84
N ARG A 82 -6.33 16.89 -2.89
CA ARG A 82 -7.62 17.07 -2.21
C ARG A 82 -7.50 16.74 -0.72
N TRP A 83 -6.85 15.62 -0.42
CA TRP A 83 -6.49 15.24 0.94
C TRP A 83 -5.26 14.33 0.95
N SER A 84 -4.58 14.29 2.10
CA SER A 84 -3.45 13.39 2.36
C SER A 84 -3.57 12.79 3.73
N ARG A 85 -3.30 11.49 3.85
CA ARG A 85 -3.18 10.78 5.09
C ARG A 85 -1.80 10.12 5.16
N LEU A 86 -0.89 10.77 5.86
CA LEU A 86 0.42 10.20 6.12
C LEU A 86 0.31 9.08 7.16
N VAL A 87 1.14 8.06 7.01
CA VAL A 87 1.24 6.95 7.96
C VAL A 87 2.48 7.15 8.80
N GLU A 88 2.30 7.23 10.09
CA GLU A 88 3.38 7.20 11.06
C GLU A 88 3.67 5.75 11.45
N ARG A 89 4.94 5.45 11.68
CA ARG A 89 5.30 4.17 12.28
C ARG A 89 4.90 4.22 13.75
N GLY A 90 4.01 3.35 14.16
CA GLY A 90 3.49 3.30 15.54
C GLY A 90 4.44 2.66 16.56
N CYS A 91 5.72 2.47 16.22
CA CYS A 91 6.72 1.77 17.04
C CYS A 91 8.14 2.32 16.81
N ASP A 92 9.01 2.12 17.78
CA ASP A 92 10.43 2.42 17.67
C ASP A 92 11.13 1.34 16.83
N PHE A 93 11.73 1.76 15.73
CA PHE A 93 12.46 0.89 14.84
C PHE A 93 13.96 1.05 15.04
N ASP A 94 14.66 -0.04 15.44
CA ASP A 94 16.11 -0.10 15.46
C ASP A 94 16.64 -0.73 14.15
N PRO A 95 17.28 0.04 13.27
CA PRO A 95 17.87 -0.50 12.05
C PRO A 95 18.99 -1.52 12.31
N ALA A 96 19.62 -1.48 13.48
CA ALA A 96 20.70 -2.41 13.84
C ALA A 96 20.16 -3.75 14.37
N ALA A 97 18.96 -3.73 14.98
CA ALA A 97 18.27 -4.91 15.45
C ALA A 97 17.41 -5.56 14.35
N SER A 98 17.12 -4.83 13.27
CA SER A 98 16.35 -5.37 12.17
C SER A 98 17.15 -6.43 11.42
N PRO A 99 16.64 -7.65 11.28
CA PRO A 99 17.33 -8.66 10.50
C PRO A 99 17.54 -8.12 9.08
N ARG A 100 18.74 -8.31 8.54
CA ARG A 100 19.02 -8.05 7.12
C ARG A 100 18.33 -9.12 6.31
N ILE A 101 17.02 -9.01 6.17
CA ILE A 101 16.21 -9.97 5.44
C ILE A 101 16.49 -9.77 3.95
N GLY A 102 17.53 -10.47 3.46
CA GLY A 102 17.65 -10.80 2.06
C GLY A 102 16.94 -12.13 1.81
N LEU A 103 16.58 -12.45 0.57
CA LEU A 103 15.96 -13.72 0.16
C LEU A 103 16.67 -14.97 0.72
N VAL A 104 17.98 -14.90 0.99
CA VAL A 104 18.80 -15.99 1.55
C VAL A 104 18.60 -16.14 3.06
N ALA A 105 18.35 -15.06 3.79
CA ALA A 105 18.12 -15.10 5.24
C ALA A 105 16.72 -15.62 5.61
N MET A 106 15.78 -15.64 4.68
CA MET A 106 14.43 -16.17 4.94
C MET A 106 14.38 -17.69 5.08
N GLN A 107 15.40 -18.43 4.63
CA GLN A 107 15.42 -19.90 4.70
C GLN A 107 15.76 -20.41 6.11
N ASP A 108 16.47 -19.61 6.91
CA ASP A 108 16.91 -19.98 8.27
C ASP A 108 16.26 -19.10 9.36
N ALA A 109 15.34 -18.20 9.00
CA ALA A 109 14.68 -17.29 9.93
C ALA A 109 13.61 -18.01 10.77
N THR A 110 13.58 -17.73 12.06
CA THR A 110 12.50 -18.21 12.95
C THR A 110 11.21 -17.40 12.68
N PRO A 111 10.02 -17.88 13.08
CA PRO A 111 8.80 -17.08 13.03
C PRO A 111 8.96 -15.71 13.72
N GLU A 112 9.66 -15.64 14.84
CA GLU A 112 9.92 -14.42 15.58
C GLU A 112 10.80 -13.45 14.78
N ASP A 113 11.77 -13.95 14.02
CA ASP A 113 12.59 -13.13 13.12
C ASP A 113 11.77 -12.55 11.95
N LEU A 114 10.77 -13.30 11.51
CA LEU A 114 9.90 -12.91 10.38
C LEU A 114 8.79 -11.93 10.79
N TRP A 115 8.45 -11.89 12.09
CA TRP A 115 7.35 -11.10 12.65
C TRP A 115 7.83 -10.09 13.69
N PRO A 116 8.72 -9.14 13.31
CA PRO A 116 9.19 -8.15 14.27
C PRO A 116 8.03 -7.26 14.72
N ASP A 117 8.05 -6.89 16.00
CA ASP A 117 7.06 -5.96 16.57
C ASP A 117 7.02 -4.62 15.85
N CYS A 118 8.12 -4.24 15.18
CA CYS A 118 8.22 -3.05 14.37
C CYS A 118 8.85 -3.34 13.01
N SER A 119 8.06 -3.36 11.95
CA SER A 119 8.53 -3.60 10.60
C SER A 119 9.36 -2.45 10.03
N PHE A 120 10.47 -2.76 9.34
CA PHE A 120 11.21 -1.80 8.54
C PHE A 120 10.32 -1.22 7.43
N TYR A 121 9.57 -2.08 6.75
CA TYR A 121 8.62 -1.67 5.72
C TYR A 121 7.28 -1.32 6.36
N TYR A 122 6.82 -0.11 6.13
CA TYR A 122 5.52 0.39 6.55
C TYR A 122 4.96 1.35 5.51
N GLY A 123 3.72 1.79 5.68
CA GLY A 123 3.02 2.57 4.68
C GLY A 123 2.34 1.68 3.63
N HIS A 124 2.03 2.23 2.49
CA HIS A 124 1.17 1.59 1.50
C HIS A 124 1.90 1.39 0.17
N SER A 125 2.26 0.15 -0.16
CA SER A 125 2.83 -0.22 -1.46
C SER A 125 1.78 -0.79 -2.41
N ALA A 126 0.79 -1.50 -1.88
CA ALA A 126 -0.29 -2.08 -2.67
C ALA A 126 -1.08 -1.03 -3.46
N ALA A 127 -1.54 -1.40 -4.65
CA ALA A 127 -2.50 -0.60 -5.38
C ALA A 127 -3.79 -0.43 -4.54
N PRO A 128 -4.32 0.78 -4.39
CA PRO A 128 -5.58 0.98 -3.70
C PRO A 128 -6.75 0.56 -4.60
N LEU A 129 -7.87 0.19 -4.00
CA LEU A 129 -9.12 -0.08 -4.70
C LEU A 129 -10.18 0.91 -4.21
N GLN A 130 -10.91 1.53 -5.13
CA GLN A 130 -12.07 2.35 -4.79
C GLN A 130 -13.34 1.65 -5.29
N ALA A 131 -14.31 1.48 -4.40
CA ALA A 131 -15.63 0.97 -4.73
C ALA A 131 -16.70 1.58 -3.81
N ASN A 132 -17.81 2.02 -4.38
CA ASN A 132 -18.99 2.52 -3.64
C ASN A 132 -18.67 3.60 -2.58
N GLY A 133 -17.76 4.53 -2.89
CA GLY A 133 -17.35 5.60 -1.98
C GLY A 133 -16.35 5.18 -0.90
N VAL A 134 -15.93 3.91 -0.88
CA VAL A 134 -14.92 3.40 0.04
C VAL A 134 -13.61 3.18 -0.70
N LEU A 135 -12.52 3.64 -0.11
CA LEU A 135 -11.16 3.36 -0.54
C LEU A 135 -10.56 2.25 0.34
N TYR A 136 -10.13 1.18 -0.28
CA TYR A 136 -9.47 0.05 0.36
C TYR A 136 -7.97 0.18 0.14
N ALA A 137 -7.19 0.26 1.21
CA ALA A 137 -5.75 0.46 1.15
C ALA A 137 -5.04 -0.55 2.06
N GLY A 138 -4.39 -1.52 1.43
CA GLY A 138 -3.51 -2.46 2.11
C GLY A 138 -2.18 -1.81 2.49
N ALA A 139 -1.62 -2.23 3.63
CA ALA A 139 -0.37 -1.69 4.14
C ALA A 139 0.68 -2.78 4.37
N LEU A 140 1.94 -2.38 4.39
CA LEU A 140 3.09 -3.28 4.55
C LEU A 140 3.23 -3.83 5.97
N ASP A 141 2.54 -3.21 6.94
CA ASP A 141 2.40 -3.71 8.32
C ASP A 141 1.28 -4.76 8.48
N GLY A 142 0.66 -5.17 7.37
CA GLY A 142 -0.43 -6.13 7.38
C GLY A 142 -1.79 -5.54 7.75
N THR A 143 -1.91 -4.24 7.78
CA THR A 143 -3.16 -3.55 8.08
C THR A 143 -3.93 -3.24 6.80
N LEU A 144 -5.21 -3.58 6.74
CA LEU A 144 -6.12 -3.09 5.72
C LEU A 144 -6.97 -1.95 6.28
N ARG A 145 -6.87 -0.79 5.65
CA ARG A 145 -7.68 0.39 5.99
C ARG A 145 -8.78 0.60 4.97
N LEU A 146 -10.00 0.75 5.48
CA LEU A 146 -11.16 1.18 4.72
C LEU A 146 -11.38 2.66 5.03
N LEU A 147 -11.34 3.50 4.01
CA LEU A 147 -11.46 4.95 4.18
C LEU A 147 -12.67 5.46 3.38
N ASP A 148 -13.28 6.52 3.87
CA ASP A 148 -14.14 7.34 3.04
C ASP A 148 -13.33 7.95 1.89
N ALA A 149 -13.68 7.64 0.67
CA ALA A 149 -12.89 8.01 -0.50
C ALA A 149 -12.85 9.54 -0.73
N ALA A 150 -13.87 10.27 -0.31
CA ALA A 150 -13.95 11.72 -0.51
C ALA A 150 -13.13 12.48 0.54
N THR A 151 -13.06 11.99 1.78
CA THR A 151 -12.47 12.73 2.90
C THR A 151 -11.17 12.14 3.45
N GLY A 152 -10.87 10.86 3.13
CA GLY A 152 -9.75 10.13 3.71
C GLY A 152 -9.97 9.72 5.18
N THR A 153 -11.18 9.86 5.70
CA THR A 153 -11.52 9.43 7.06
C THR A 153 -11.49 7.91 7.15
N VAL A 154 -10.79 7.35 8.13
CA VAL A 154 -10.78 5.89 8.35
C VAL A 154 -12.13 5.45 8.89
N LEU A 155 -12.80 4.60 8.13
CA LEU A 155 -14.07 3.97 8.49
C LEU A 155 -13.84 2.69 9.29
N ARG A 156 -12.83 1.91 8.90
CA ARG A 156 -12.46 0.65 9.53
C ARG A 156 -11.00 0.31 9.31
N THR A 157 -10.40 -0.35 10.30
CA THR A 157 -9.08 -0.97 10.23
C THR A 157 -9.22 -2.46 10.51
N ILE A 158 -8.55 -3.28 9.70
CA ILE A 158 -8.52 -4.74 9.85
C ILE A 158 -7.06 -5.17 9.92
N GLU A 159 -6.66 -5.74 11.06
CA GLU A 159 -5.34 -6.34 11.24
C GLU A 159 -5.35 -7.72 10.61
N THR A 160 -4.51 -7.92 9.58
CA THR A 160 -4.40 -9.20 8.88
C THR A 160 -3.12 -9.97 9.21
N ALA A 161 -2.11 -9.33 9.79
CA ALA A 161 -0.85 -9.95 10.20
C ALA A 161 -1.03 -10.73 11.51
N ARG A 162 -1.70 -11.87 11.43
CA ARG A 162 -1.98 -12.77 12.55
C ARG A 162 -2.13 -14.21 12.09
N GLU A 163 -2.20 -15.14 13.04
CA GLU A 163 -2.49 -16.54 12.77
C GLU A 163 -3.94 -16.76 12.34
N TYR A 164 -4.12 -17.74 11.46
CA TYR A 164 -5.41 -18.19 10.93
C TYR A 164 -5.48 -19.71 10.88
N THR A 165 -6.66 -20.25 11.17
CA THR A 165 -6.99 -21.62 10.78
C THR A 165 -7.69 -21.54 9.42
N SER A 166 -7.05 -22.05 8.37
CA SER A 166 -7.63 -22.03 7.03
C SER A 166 -8.73 -23.07 6.85
N ILE A 167 -9.60 -22.86 5.85
CA ILE A 167 -10.70 -23.76 5.54
C ILE A 167 -10.24 -25.16 5.08
N ASN A 168 -8.99 -25.29 4.63
CA ASN A 168 -8.38 -26.54 4.24
C ASN A 168 -7.56 -27.22 5.37
N GLY A 169 -7.63 -26.69 6.60
CA GLY A 169 -6.96 -27.24 7.78
C GLY A 169 -5.46 -26.94 7.87
N VAL A 170 -4.88 -26.23 6.90
CA VAL A 170 -3.46 -25.82 6.95
C VAL A 170 -3.35 -24.56 7.82
N PRO A 171 -2.46 -24.54 8.83
CA PRO A 171 -2.17 -23.32 9.57
C PRO A 171 -1.68 -22.22 8.62
N GLY A 172 -2.19 -21.02 8.81
CA GLY A 172 -1.85 -19.85 8.01
C GLY A 172 -1.49 -18.66 8.86
N HIS A 173 -0.70 -17.77 8.31
CA HIS A 173 -0.37 -16.48 8.92
C HIS A 173 -0.47 -15.38 7.87
N GLY A 174 -1.09 -14.26 8.23
CA GLY A 174 -1.12 -13.06 7.41
C GLY A 174 0.16 -12.26 7.58
N GLY A 175 0.40 -11.32 6.68
CA GLY A 175 1.57 -10.45 6.70
C GLY A 175 1.34 -9.21 5.87
N ALA A 176 2.38 -8.68 5.24
CA ALA A 176 2.28 -7.47 4.42
C ALA A 176 1.23 -7.61 3.32
N ILE A 177 0.43 -6.57 3.13
CA ILE A 177 -0.49 -6.44 2.00
C ILE A 177 0.22 -5.62 0.94
N ASP A 178 0.55 -6.26 -0.17
CA ASP A 178 1.27 -5.64 -1.29
C ASP A 178 0.66 -6.07 -2.64
N LEU A 179 1.23 -5.70 -3.77
CA LEU A 179 0.73 -5.96 -5.11
C LEU A 179 -0.65 -5.31 -5.38
N SER A 180 -1.56 -6.08 -6.00
CA SER A 180 -2.97 -5.70 -6.15
C SER A 180 -3.79 -5.94 -4.88
N GLY A 181 -3.20 -6.46 -3.83
CA GLY A 181 -3.62 -6.73 -2.45
C GLY A 181 -5.09 -6.93 -2.12
N VAL A 182 -5.99 -6.21 -2.78
CA VAL A 182 -7.41 -6.14 -2.44
C VAL A 182 -8.29 -6.25 -3.67
N VAL A 183 -9.32 -7.09 -3.60
CA VAL A 183 -10.36 -7.21 -4.64
C VAL A 183 -11.73 -7.20 -3.99
N VAL A 184 -12.67 -6.46 -4.56
CA VAL A 184 -14.09 -6.44 -4.15
C VAL A 184 -14.93 -7.05 -5.27
N ASP A 185 -15.76 -8.03 -4.94
CA ASP A 185 -16.75 -8.63 -5.84
C ASP A 185 -18.09 -8.78 -5.12
N GLY A 186 -19.06 -7.99 -5.54
CA GLY A 186 -20.38 -7.92 -4.91
C GLY A 186 -20.28 -7.49 -3.44
N SER A 187 -20.70 -8.38 -2.51
CA SER A 187 -20.60 -8.19 -1.06
C SER A 187 -19.32 -8.77 -0.46
N ARG A 188 -18.39 -9.27 -1.28
CA ARG A 188 -17.19 -9.93 -0.80
C ARG A 188 -15.95 -9.09 -1.01
N LEU A 189 -15.07 -9.12 -0.03
CA LEU A 189 -13.77 -8.49 -0.04
C LEU A 189 -12.71 -9.60 0.09
N PHE A 190 -11.80 -9.67 -0.86
CA PHE A 190 -10.66 -10.58 -0.86
C PHE A 190 -9.38 -9.82 -0.61
N VAL A 191 -8.55 -10.34 0.29
CA VAL A 191 -7.27 -9.73 0.65
C VAL A 191 -6.19 -10.79 0.65
N TYR A 192 -5.16 -10.61 -0.19
CA TYR A 192 -3.94 -11.38 -0.09
C TYR A 192 -3.02 -10.75 0.96
N SER A 193 -2.73 -11.49 2.03
CA SER A 193 -1.92 -11.01 3.15
C SER A 193 -0.72 -11.94 3.35
N GLY A 194 0.48 -11.40 3.12
CA GLY A 194 1.71 -12.14 3.32
C GLY A 194 2.74 -12.06 2.19
N TYR A 195 2.75 -10.98 1.41
CA TYR A 195 3.77 -10.79 0.38
C TYR A 195 5.11 -10.39 1.00
N GLY A 196 6.09 -11.31 0.97
CA GLY A 196 7.37 -11.14 1.64
C GLY A 196 8.60 -11.20 0.72
N MET A 197 8.47 -11.07 -0.60
CA MET A 197 9.55 -11.33 -1.56
C MET A 197 10.78 -10.41 -1.39
N PHE A 198 10.62 -9.18 -0.91
CA PHE A 198 11.69 -8.20 -0.75
C PHE A 198 11.95 -7.82 0.71
N GLY A 199 11.63 -8.72 1.65
CA GLY A 199 11.81 -8.50 3.07
C GLY A 199 10.63 -7.81 3.76
N GLN A 200 9.47 -7.74 3.09
CA GLN A 200 8.23 -7.41 3.76
C GLN A 200 7.81 -8.58 4.65
N MET A 201 6.89 -8.33 5.58
CA MET A 201 6.34 -9.32 6.48
C MET A 201 5.70 -10.48 5.70
N PRO A 202 6.26 -11.70 5.72
CA PRO A 202 5.75 -12.82 4.96
C PRO A 202 4.45 -13.37 5.56
N GLY A 203 3.70 -14.12 4.77
CA GLY A 203 2.50 -14.84 5.15
C GLY A 203 2.01 -15.69 3.99
N ASN A 204 0.90 -16.38 4.17
CA ASN A 204 0.42 -17.38 3.21
C ASN A 204 -1.12 -17.44 3.12
N VAL A 205 -1.82 -16.36 3.43
CA VAL A 205 -3.28 -16.39 3.48
C VAL A 205 -3.93 -15.51 2.41
N LEU A 206 -4.99 -16.05 1.82
CA LEU A 206 -6.02 -15.31 1.11
C LEU A 206 -7.24 -15.21 2.03
N LEU A 207 -7.55 -14.02 2.48
CA LEU A 207 -8.69 -13.74 3.35
C LEU A 207 -9.90 -13.36 2.51
N ALA A 208 -11.05 -13.90 2.87
CA ALA A 208 -12.34 -13.52 2.31
C ALA A 208 -13.24 -12.98 3.41
N PHE A 209 -13.71 -11.76 3.24
CA PHE A 209 -14.67 -11.12 4.14
C PHE A 209 -15.99 -10.96 3.42
N GLU A 210 -17.08 -11.19 4.13
CA GLU A 210 -18.43 -10.89 3.65
C GLU A 210 -18.93 -9.61 4.32
N LEU A 211 -19.38 -8.66 3.53
CA LEU A 211 -19.99 -7.44 4.00
C LEU A 211 -21.43 -7.78 4.42
N THR A 212 -21.66 -7.93 5.70
CA THR A 212 -23.02 -8.05 6.26
C THR A 212 -23.65 -6.68 6.36
N ARG A 213 -24.93 -6.58 5.96
CA ARG A 213 -25.75 -5.37 6.10
C ARG A 213 -26.05 -5.07 7.56
#